data_0849cdaecc18e0508f6cf7c21955eac3
#
_entry.id   0849cdaecc18e0508f6cf7c21955eac3
#
_cell.length_a   1.000
_cell.length_b   1.000
_cell.length_c   1.000
_cell.angle_alpha   90.00
_cell.angle_beta   90.00
_cell.angle_gamma   90.00
#
_symmetry.space_group_name_H-M   'P 1'
#
loop_
_entity.id
_entity.type
_entity.pdbx_description
1 polymer ?
#
loop_
_entity_poly.entity_id
_entity_poly.type
_entity_poly.pdbx_seq_one_letter_code
_entity_poly.pdbx_strand_id
1 'polypeptide(L)'
;MTLTELRYIVTLAQCNHFGQAADRCNVTQPTLSIAVKKLEGELGVNIFERSKSNVQLTPIGQQIVDQSRRVLEEASTIKDIAKSGMNQLNTPLHVGAIFTIGPYLFPHFIPPLQKSTPNMPLVIEESYTSTLRKRLKSGEGDVILISLPFSEPDILVQPLYDESFVLLIPKSHPLTTKKEIEQADLDNENVLMMGEGHCFRDQVIEALPNINRNDSPQASIRTMTEGSSIETLCHMVASGLGITVLPESAAIGARERNSALEIRPFAGLSPSRTTALAWRTSFPRHKAVDALRTAILSSTLNGTTKS
;
A
#
# COMPACT_ATOMS: atom_id res chain seq x y z
N MET A 1 -20.77 20.45 19.35
CA MET A 1 -19.87 19.65 18.49
C MET A 1 -20.60 19.16 17.26
N THR A 2 -20.04 19.35 16.05
CA THR A 2 -20.65 18.96 14.76
C THR A 2 -19.65 18.16 13.92
N LEU A 3 -20.15 17.37 12.96
CA LEU A 3 -19.27 16.63 12.02
C LEU A 3 -18.36 17.56 11.22
N THR A 4 -18.79 18.78 10.95
CA THR A 4 -17.97 19.78 10.27
C THR A 4 -16.81 20.24 11.13
N GLU A 5 -17.03 20.49 12.42
CA GLU A 5 -15.97 20.83 13.37
C GLU A 5 -14.98 19.68 13.54
N LEU A 6 -15.47 18.42 13.61
CA LEU A 6 -14.59 17.23 13.64
C LEU A 6 -13.75 17.10 12.37
N ARG A 7 -14.33 17.37 11.20
CA ARG A 7 -13.59 17.36 9.92
C ARG A 7 -12.49 18.44 9.93
N TYR A 8 -12.75 19.60 10.45
CA TYR A 8 -11.78 20.69 10.51
C TYR A 8 -10.57 20.32 11.37
N ILE A 9 -10.76 19.73 12.56
CA ILE A 9 -9.63 19.34 13.41
C ILE A 9 -8.85 18.17 12.79
N VAL A 10 -9.50 17.22 12.15
CA VAL A 10 -8.82 16.12 11.44
C VAL A 10 -7.99 16.64 10.26
N THR A 11 -8.56 17.55 9.46
CA THR A 11 -7.84 18.16 8.33
C THR A 11 -6.70 19.06 8.81
N LEU A 12 -6.89 19.83 9.87
CA LEU A 12 -5.84 20.66 10.45
C LEU A 12 -4.68 19.81 10.98
N ALA A 13 -4.97 18.66 11.62
CA ALA A 13 -3.96 17.73 12.08
C ALA A 13 -3.15 17.09 10.93
N GLN A 14 -3.73 16.94 9.75
CA GLN A 14 -3.03 16.45 8.56
C GLN A 14 -2.13 17.51 7.91
N CYS A 15 -2.61 18.77 7.90
CA CYS A 15 -1.92 19.87 7.23
C CYS A 15 -0.88 20.57 8.11
N ASN A 16 -1.02 20.51 9.44
CA ASN A 16 -0.26 21.28 10.42
C ASN A 16 -0.19 22.79 10.13
N HIS A 17 -1.13 23.28 9.32
CA HIS A 17 -1.20 24.68 8.87
C HIS A 17 -2.65 25.11 8.61
N PHE A 18 -3.11 26.19 9.30
CA PHE A 18 -4.49 26.66 9.22
C PHE A 18 -4.93 27.06 7.81
N GLY A 19 -4.10 27.75 7.04
CA GLY A 19 -4.42 28.17 5.67
C GLY A 19 -4.64 26.96 4.76
N GLN A 20 -3.71 26.00 4.74
CA GLN A 20 -3.83 24.79 3.92
C GLN A 20 -5.03 23.93 4.33
N ALA A 21 -5.32 23.86 5.63
CA ALA A 21 -6.49 23.14 6.12
C ALA A 21 -7.79 23.81 5.69
N ALA A 22 -7.84 25.14 5.72
CA ALA A 22 -8.99 25.92 5.27
C ALA A 22 -9.26 25.74 3.78
N ASP A 23 -8.21 25.79 2.95
CA ASP A 23 -8.29 25.52 1.51
C ASP A 23 -8.83 24.12 1.22
N ARG A 24 -8.31 23.10 1.92
CA ARG A 24 -8.81 21.72 1.79
C ARG A 24 -10.25 21.52 2.25
N CYS A 25 -10.70 22.33 3.21
CA CYS A 25 -12.09 22.32 3.70
C CYS A 25 -13.02 23.24 2.90
N ASN A 26 -12.52 23.94 1.87
CA ASN A 26 -13.26 24.94 1.07
C ASN A 26 -13.88 26.04 1.95
N VAL A 27 -13.13 26.55 2.92
CA VAL A 27 -13.55 27.64 3.80
C VAL A 27 -12.42 28.66 3.97
N THR A 28 -12.75 29.83 4.56
CA THR A 28 -11.71 30.79 4.90
C THR A 28 -10.96 30.40 6.16
N GLN A 29 -9.67 30.76 6.26
CA GLN A 29 -8.86 30.49 7.46
C GLN A 29 -9.51 31.01 8.77
N PRO A 30 -10.08 32.23 8.84
CA PRO A 30 -10.81 32.69 10.03
C PRO A 30 -11.96 31.75 10.41
N THR A 31 -12.74 31.29 9.45
CA THR A 31 -13.86 30.35 9.68
C THR A 31 -13.38 29.06 10.34
N LEU A 32 -12.34 28.45 9.79
CA LEU A 32 -11.78 27.22 10.35
C LEU A 32 -11.19 27.46 11.75
N SER A 33 -10.47 28.56 11.94
CA SER A 33 -9.86 28.91 13.24
C SER A 33 -10.90 29.14 14.34
N ILE A 34 -12.02 29.82 14.02
CA ILE A 34 -13.14 30.06 14.96
C ILE A 34 -13.81 28.73 15.33
N ALA A 35 -14.05 27.86 14.33
CA ALA A 35 -14.68 26.56 14.58
C ALA A 35 -13.80 25.65 15.46
N VAL A 36 -12.48 25.61 15.23
CA VAL A 36 -11.55 24.87 16.07
C VAL A 36 -11.54 25.42 17.51
N LYS A 37 -11.44 26.74 17.69
CA LYS A 37 -11.49 27.37 19.02
C LYS A 37 -12.79 27.08 19.75
N LYS A 38 -13.94 27.15 19.03
CA LYS A 38 -15.23 26.81 19.60
C LYS A 38 -15.29 25.39 20.10
N LEU A 39 -14.77 24.43 19.30
CA LEU A 39 -14.72 23.03 19.68
C LEU A 39 -13.79 22.81 20.90
N GLU A 40 -12.59 23.43 20.92
CA GLU A 40 -11.68 23.39 22.07
C GLU A 40 -12.36 23.94 23.34
N GLY A 41 -13.08 25.06 23.21
CA GLY A 41 -13.85 25.64 24.32
C GLY A 41 -15.00 24.75 24.79
N GLU A 42 -15.72 24.08 23.89
CA GLU A 42 -16.79 23.13 24.25
C GLU A 42 -16.24 21.89 24.95
N LEU A 43 -15.07 21.40 24.53
CA LEU A 43 -14.43 20.22 25.12
C LEU A 43 -13.61 20.55 26.37
N GLY A 44 -13.32 21.83 26.62
CA GLY A 44 -12.53 22.28 27.76
C GLY A 44 -11.04 21.95 27.69
N VAL A 45 -10.53 21.59 26.51
CA VAL A 45 -9.13 21.22 26.31
C VAL A 45 -8.57 21.83 25.01
N ASN A 46 -7.27 22.08 24.99
CA ASN A 46 -6.58 22.48 23.77
C ASN A 46 -6.23 21.25 22.94
N ILE A 47 -6.73 21.18 21.74
CA ILE A 47 -6.42 20.11 20.78
C ILE A 47 -5.08 20.39 20.11
N PHE A 48 -4.79 21.68 19.85
CA PHE A 48 -3.57 22.11 19.17
C PHE A 48 -2.77 23.09 20.03
N GLU A 49 -1.46 22.90 20.02
CA GLU A 49 -0.49 23.92 20.44
C GLU A 49 -0.20 24.84 19.25
N ARG A 50 -0.25 26.16 19.51
CA ARG A 50 -0.07 27.18 18.48
C ARG A 50 1.24 27.93 18.75
N SER A 51 2.22 27.77 17.89
CA SER A 51 3.39 28.63 17.80
C SER A 51 3.28 29.56 16.58
N LYS A 52 4.13 30.60 16.50
CA LYS A 52 4.10 31.57 15.38
C LYS A 52 4.30 30.94 13.99
N SER A 53 4.88 29.72 13.91
CA SER A 53 5.24 29.06 12.65
C SER A 53 4.75 27.61 12.55
N ASN A 54 4.16 27.04 13.60
CA ASN A 54 3.80 25.64 13.61
C ASN A 54 2.55 25.35 14.43
N VAL A 55 1.76 24.39 13.98
CA VAL A 55 0.56 23.86 14.64
C VAL A 55 0.83 22.40 14.95
N GLN A 56 0.86 22.04 16.23
CA GLN A 56 1.12 20.67 16.69
C GLN A 56 -0.04 20.17 17.54
N LEU A 57 -0.28 18.87 17.52
CA LEU A 57 -1.27 18.23 18.39
C LEU A 57 -0.74 18.14 19.81
N THR A 58 -1.61 18.44 20.78
CA THR A 58 -1.37 18.06 22.18
C THR A 58 -1.54 16.53 22.33
N PRO A 59 -1.02 15.90 23.40
CA PRO A 59 -1.25 14.47 23.67
C PRO A 59 -2.74 14.09 23.75
N ILE A 60 -3.56 14.96 24.36
CA ILE A 60 -5.02 14.78 24.39
C ILE A 60 -5.65 15.10 23.02
N GLY A 61 -5.09 16.07 22.30
CA GLY A 61 -5.50 16.43 20.95
C GLY A 61 -5.36 15.26 19.96
N GLN A 62 -4.28 14.48 20.08
CA GLN A 62 -4.09 13.28 19.28
C GLN A 62 -5.22 12.27 19.50
N GLN A 63 -5.60 12.00 20.74
CA GLN A 63 -6.69 11.07 21.05
C GLN A 63 -8.03 11.56 20.52
N ILE A 64 -8.31 12.88 20.65
CA ILE A 64 -9.53 13.50 20.15
C ILE A 64 -9.58 13.43 18.62
N VAL A 65 -8.48 13.72 17.92
CA VAL A 65 -8.43 13.64 16.45
C VAL A 65 -8.62 12.19 15.98
N ASP A 66 -8.01 11.21 16.66
CA ASP A 66 -8.19 9.80 16.29
C ASP A 66 -9.63 9.33 16.50
N GLN A 67 -10.25 9.73 17.60
CA GLN A 67 -11.68 9.45 17.84
C GLN A 67 -12.58 10.19 16.84
N SER A 68 -12.23 11.43 16.47
CA SER A 68 -12.98 12.21 15.47
C SER A 68 -12.94 11.57 14.08
N ARG A 69 -11.83 10.93 13.71
CA ARG A 69 -11.74 10.13 12.46
C ARG A 69 -12.76 8.99 12.47
N ARG A 70 -12.84 8.25 13.58
CA ARG A 70 -13.82 7.14 13.72
C ARG A 70 -15.25 7.64 13.60
N VAL A 71 -15.59 8.76 14.25
CA VAL A 71 -16.94 9.35 14.15
C VAL A 71 -17.28 9.77 12.72
N LEU A 72 -16.32 10.38 12.00
CA LEU A 72 -16.52 10.77 10.60
C LEU A 72 -16.68 9.55 9.68
N GLU A 73 -15.99 8.49 9.97
CA GLU A 73 -16.08 7.21 9.26
C GLU A 73 -17.47 6.58 9.45
N GLU A 74 -17.93 6.48 10.70
CA GLU A 74 -19.28 5.99 11.01
C GLU A 74 -20.38 6.86 10.38
N ALA A 75 -20.20 8.17 10.38
CA ALA A 75 -21.12 9.09 9.69
C ALA A 75 -21.12 8.90 8.16
N SER A 76 -19.98 8.52 7.57
CA SER A 76 -19.91 8.11 6.15
C SER A 76 -20.65 6.80 5.92
N THR A 77 -20.49 5.84 6.82
CA THR A 77 -21.17 4.54 6.78
C THR A 77 -22.70 4.69 6.72
N ILE A 78 -23.28 5.67 7.43
CA ILE A 78 -24.73 5.97 7.33
C ILE A 78 -25.13 6.32 5.89
N LYS A 79 -24.31 7.12 5.19
CA LYS A 79 -24.58 7.47 3.78
C LYS A 79 -24.45 6.24 2.87
N ASP A 80 -23.50 5.37 3.16
CA ASP A 80 -23.25 4.16 2.38
C ASP A 80 -24.33 3.11 2.63
N ILE A 81 -24.82 2.96 3.86
CA ILE A 81 -26.00 2.15 4.18
C ILE A 81 -27.22 2.67 3.42
N ALA A 82 -27.46 3.96 3.41
CA ALA A 82 -28.56 4.55 2.67
C ALA A 82 -28.46 4.30 1.15
N LYS A 83 -27.23 4.36 0.58
CA LYS A 83 -26.97 4.02 -0.82
C LYS A 83 -27.02 2.52 -1.07
N SER A 84 -26.52 1.69 -0.14
CA SER A 84 -26.45 0.23 -0.29
C SER A 84 -27.81 -0.45 -0.21
N GLY A 85 -28.79 0.19 0.43
CA GLY A 85 -30.18 -0.25 0.38
C GLY A 85 -30.75 -0.37 -1.05
N MET A 86 -30.08 0.22 -2.04
CA MET A 86 -30.50 0.14 -3.44
C MET A 86 -29.72 -0.88 -4.28
N ASN A 87 -28.40 -0.98 -4.18
CA ASN A 87 -27.61 -2.07 -4.79
C ASN A 87 -26.11 -1.93 -4.47
N GLN A 88 -25.52 -2.89 -3.75
CA GLN A 88 -24.11 -2.87 -3.34
C GLN A 88 -23.09 -2.88 -4.50
N LEU A 89 -23.54 -3.26 -5.70
CA LEU A 89 -22.71 -3.42 -6.91
C LEU A 89 -22.93 -2.31 -7.94
N ASN A 90 -23.60 -1.19 -7.59
CA ASN A 90 -23.88 -0.10 -8.53
C ASN A 90 -23.20 1.23 -8.17
N THR A 91 -22.34 1.24 -7.15
CA THR A 91 -21.56 2.44 -6.76
C THR A 91 -20.08 2.16 -6.93
N PRO A 92 -19.24 3.20 -7.15
CA PRO A 92 -17.79 3.03 -7.29
C PRO A 92 -17.18 2.27 -6.11
N LEU A 93 -16.24 1.39 -6.39
CA LEU A 93 -15.42 0.68 -5.40
C LEU A 93 -13.99 1.22 -5.50
N HIS A 94 -13.50 1.82 -4.39
CA HIS A 94 -12.14 2.36 -4.29
C HIS A 94 -11.19 1.27 -3.82
N VAL A 95 -10.31 0.82 -4.71
CA VAL A 95 -9.36 -0.28 -4.47
C VAL A 95 -7.94 0.28 -4.49
N GLY A 96 -7.29 0.29 -3.34
CA GLY A 96 -5.88 0.63 -3.23
C GLY A 96 -5.00 -0.63 -3.32
N ALA A 97 -3.82 -0.52 -3.90
CA ALA A 97 -2.81 -1.59 -3.85
C ALA A 97 -1.42 -1.02 -3.60
N ILE A 98 -0.55 -1.81 -2.98
CA ILE A 98 0.85 -1.43 -2.91
C ILE A 98 1.51 -1.55 -4.28
N PHE A 99 2.50 -0.71 -4.56
CA PHE A 99 3.23 -0.64 -5.84
C PHE A 99 3.81 -1.97 -6.33
N THR A 100 4.04 -2.91 -5.42
CA THR A 100 4.59 -4.23 -5.76
C THR A 100 3.52 -5.30 -6.02
N ILE A 101 2.23 -4.94 -5.91
CA ILE A 101 1.09 -5.82 -6.19
C ILE A 101 0.23 -5.25 -7.32
N GLY A 102 -0.14 -3.97 -7.23
CA GLY A 102 -1.09 -3.33 -8.16
C GLY A 102 -0.80 -3.58 -9.63
N PRO A 103 0.38 -3.20 -10.16
CA PRO A 103 0.68 -3.33 -11.59
C PRO A 103 0.59 -4.76 -12.13
N TYR A 104 0.83 -5.73 -11.27
CA TYR A 104 0.88 -7.16 -11.65
C TYR A 104 -0.45 -7.88 -11.43
N LEU A 105 -1.32 -7.37 -10.56
CA LEU A 105 -2.59 -8.00 -10.21
C LEU A 105 -3.78 -7.35 -10.95
N PHE A 106 -3.81 -6.02 -11.06
CA PHE A 106 -4.93 -5.29 -11.68
C PHE A 106 -5.29 -5.78 -13.07
N PRO A 107 -4.36 -6.01 -14.00
CA PRO A 107 -4.69 -6.48 -15.34
C PRO A 107 -5.41 -7.84 -15.38
N HIS A 108 -5.20 -8.66 -14.36
CA HIS A 108 -5.73 -10.02 -14.31
C HIS A 108 -7.15 -10.09 -13.74
N PHE A 109 -7.48 -9.30 -12.73
CA PHE A 109 -8.81 -9.39 -12.11
C PHE A 109 -9.82 -8.34 -12.60
N ILE A 110 -9.37 -7.20 -13.11
CA ILE A 110 -10.29 -6.14 -13.56
C ILE A 110 -11.22 -6.62 -14.67
N PRO A 111 -10.76 -7.30 -15.74
CA PRO A 111 -11.65 -7.77 -16.79
C PRO A 111 -12.73 -8.75 -16.30
N PRO A 112 -12.42 -9.82 -15.54
CA PRO A 112 -13.44 -10.69 -14.99
C PRO A 112 -14.37 -10.00 -13.99
N LEU A 113 -13.87 -9.06 -13.19
CA LEU A 113 -14.68 -8.29 -12.25
C LEU A 113 -15.67 -7.39 -13.01
N GLN A 114 -15.24 -6.65 -14.03
CA GLN A 114 -16.11 -5.82 -14.86
C GLN A 114 -17.19 -6.64 -15.56
N LYS A 115 -16.87 -7.86 -15.99
CA LYS A 115 -17.83 -8.77 -16.60
C LYS A 115 -18.90 -9.23 -15.61
N SER A 116 -18.53 -9.50 -14.36
CA SER A 116 -19.46 -9.97 -13.31
C SER A 116 -20.23 -8.82 -12.64
N THR A 117 -19.67 -7.62 -12.60
CA THR A 117 -20.24 -6.43 -11.96
C THR A 117 -20.18 -5.20 -12.87
N PRO A 118 -20.90 -5.21 -14.03
CA PRO A 118 -20.77 -4.18 -15.06
C PRO A 118 -21.18 -2.78 -14.60
N ASN A 119 -21.98 -2.67 -13.54
CA ASN A 119 -22.46 -1.41 -13.00
C ASN A 119 -21.66 -0.92 -11.79
N MET A 120 -20.56 -1.59 -11.44
CA MET A 120 -19.68 -1.21 -10.32
C MET A 120 -18.39 -0.61 -10.87
N PRO A 121 -18.29 0.73 -11.01
CA PRO A 121 -17.06 1.37 -11.42
C PRO A 121 -15.93 1.09 -10.41
N LEU A 122 -14.72 0.88 -10.90
CA LEU A 122 -13.54 0.78 -10.07
C LEU A 122 -12.76 2.09 -10.08
N VAL A 123 -12.36 2.55 -8.91
CA VAL A 123 -11.37 3.61 -8.74
C VAL A 123 -10.13 2.96 -8.15
N ILE A 124 -9.06 2.90 -8.94
CA ILE A 124 -7.83 2.20 -8.59
C ILE A 124 -6.77 3.21 -8.18
N GLU A 125 -6.01 2.84 -7.16
CA GLU A 125 -4.91 3.63 -6.66
C GLU A 125 -3.73 2.73 -6.29
N GLU A 126 -2.52 3.21 -6.54
CA GLU A 126 -1.28 2.60 -6.05
C GLU A 126 -0.61 3.55 -5.06
N SER A 127 -0.17 2.99 -3.92
CA SER A 127 0.51 3.78 -2.91
C SER A 127 1.31 2.91 -1.94
N TYR A 128 2.02 3.57 -1.02
CA TYR A 128 2.68 2.90 0.09
C TYR A 128 1.67 2.34 1.10
N THR A 129 2.02 1.24 1.76
CA THR A 129 1.19 0.62 2.80
C THR A 129 0.73 1.63 3.86
N SER A 130 1.60 2.55 4.28
CA SER A 130 1.28 3.59 5.26
C SER A 130 0.21 4.57 4.78
N THR A 131 0.22 4.93 3.52
CA THR A 131 -0.79 5.82 2.90
C THR A 131 -2.12 5.09 2.72
N LEU A 132 -2.08 3.87 2.17
CA LEU A 132 -3.29 3.04 2.00
C LEU A 132 -3.97 2.76 3.34
N ARG A 133 -3.19 2.46 4.38
CA ARG A 133 -3.69 2.30 5.76
C ARG A 133 -4.45 3.54 6.23
N LYS A 134 -3.87 4.74 6.05
CA LYS A 134 -4.50 6.00 6.44
C LYS A 134 -5.81 6.23 5.69
N ARG A 135 -5.83 6.02 4.38
CA ARG A 135 -7.02 6.19 3.54
C ARG A 135 -8.10 5.16 3.85
N LEU A 136 -7.70 3.92 4.13
CA LEU A 136 -8.65 2.90 4.58
C LEU A 136 -9.33 3.32 5.88
N LYS A 137 -8.57 3.79 6.86
CA LYS A 137 -9.09 4.26 8.16
C LYS A 137 -9.94 5.52 8.07
N SER A 138 -9.66 6.43 7.13
CA SER A 138 -10.45 7.65 6.94
C SER A 138 -11.70 7.46 6.09
N GLY A 139 -11.92 6.27 5.52
CA GLY A 139 -13.04 6.01 4.61
C GLY A 139 -12.85 6.56 3.20
N GLU A 140 -11.66 7.09 2.87
CA GLU A 140 -11.31 7.53 1.51
C GLU A 140 -11.06 6.35 0.56
N GLY A 141 -10.67 5.19 1.11
CA GLY A 141 -10.53 3.91 0.41
C GLY A 141 -11.49 2.89 0.97
N ASP A 142 -11.96 1.97 0.15
CA ASP A 142 -12.89 0.90 0.54
C ASP A 142 -12.15 -0.39 0.87
N VAL A 143 -11.27 -0.81 -0.02
CA VAL A 143 -10.50 -2.06 0.08
C VAL A 143 -9.05 -1.79 -0.32
N ILE A 144 -8.11 -2.44 0.35
CA ILE A 144 -6.70 -2.38 -0.03
C ILE A 144 -6.12 -3.78 -0.23
N LEU A 145 -5.20 -3.87 -1.20
CA LEU A 145 -4.38 -5.04 -1.50
C LEU A 145 -2.99 -4.81 -0.93
N ILE A 146 -2.63 -5.65 0.02
CA ILE A 146 -1.40 -5.50 0.81
C ILE A 146 -0.70 -6.84 0.96
N SER A 147 0.51 -6.81 1.47
CA SER A 147 1.25 -8.00 1.88
C SER A 147 1.23 -8.15 3.39
N LEU A 148 1.11 -9.39 3.86
CA LEU A 148 1.24 -9.70 5.29
C LEU A 148 2.71 -9.65 5.74
N PRO A 149 2.98 -9.36 7.04
CA PRO A 149 2.01 -9.12 8.11
C PRO A 149 1.37 -7.73 8.05
N PHE A 150 0.06 -7.68 8.26
CA PHE A 150 -0.70 -6.45 8.40
C PHE A 150 -1.79 -6.67 9.45
N SER A 151 -1.82 -5.84 10.48
CA SER A 151 -2.80 -5.90 11.55
C SER A 151 -3.14 -4.51 12.02
N GLU A 152 -4.43 -4.17 12.03
CA GLU A 152 -4.95 -2.90 12.49
C GLU A 152 -6.28 -3.10 13.21
N PRO A 153 -6.57 -2.36 14.28
CA PRO A 153 -7.89 -2.36 14.89
C PRO A 153 -8.97 -2.01 13.86
N ASP A 154 -10.12 -2.67 13.96
CA ASP A 154 -11.31 -2.44 13.14
C ASP A 154 -11.11 -2.69 11.63
N ILE A 155 -10.07 -3.43 11.25
CA ILE A 155 -9.81 -3.86 9.87
C ILE A 155 -9.84 -5.38 9.79
N LEU A 156 -10.65 -5.88 8.87
CA LEU A 156 -10.63 -7.27 8.45
C LEU A 156 -9.52 -7.49 7.43
N VAL A 157 -8.78 -8.56 7.61
CA VAL A 157 -7.71 -8.97 6.69
C VAL A 157 -7.99 -10.39 6.22
N GLN A 158 -8.01 -10.58 4.92
CA GLN A 158 -8.27 -11.88 4.31
C GLN A 158 -7.13 -12.26 3.36
N PRO A 159 -6.37 -13.31 3.67
CA PRO A 159 -5.38 -13.87 2.75
C PRO A 159 -6.00 -14.26 1.42
N LEU A 160 -5.24 -14.10 0.33
CA LEU A 160 -5.64 -14.43 -1.04
C LEU A 160 -4.78 -15.53 -1.63
N TYR A 161 -3.47 -15.29 -1.65
CA TYR A 161 -2.49 -16.21 -2.23
C TYR A 161 -1.09 -15.92 -1.69
N ASP A 162 -0.24 -16.94 -1.75
CA ASP A 162 1.18 -16.82 -1.50
C ASP A 162 1.92 -16.64 -2.82
N GLU A 163 2.96 -15.81 -2.80
CA GLU A 163 3.78 -15.46 -3.94
C GLU A 163 5.25 -15.62 -3.60
N SER A 164 5.97 -16.45 -4.35
CA SER A 164 7.39 -16.69 -4.17
C SER A 164 8.23 -15.49 -4.57
N PHE A 165 9.39 -15.34 -3.93
CA PHE A 165 10.43 -14.43 -4.39
C PHE A 165 11.41 -15.20 -5.29
N VAL A 166 11.89 -14.49 -6.31
CA VAL A 166 12.85 -15.03 -7.26
C VAL A 166 13.96 -14.01 -7.50
N LEU A 167 15.11 -14.49 -7.94
CA LEU A 167 16.21 -13.65 -8.35
C LEU A 167 16.06 -13.27 -9.83
N LEU A 168 16.11 -11.97 -10.13
CA LEU A 168 16.21 -11.44 -11.48
C LEU A 168 17.65 -11.02 -11.77
N ILE A 169 18.22 -11.56 -12.86
CA ILE A 169 19.63 -11.38 -13.23
C ILE A 169 19.75 -11.06 -14.73
N PRO A 170 20.85 -10.39 -15.15
CA PRO A 170 21.18 -10.28 -16.56
C PRO A 170 21.43 -11.68 -17.16
N LYS A 171 21.06 -11.90 -18.40
CA LYS A 171 21.30 -13.18 -19.10
C LYS A 171 22.78 -13.56 -19.19
N SER A 172 23.67 -12.57 -19.16
CA SER A 172 25.13 -12.76 -19.16
C SER A 172 25.72 -13.08 -17.78
N HIS A 173 24.91 -13.05 -16.71
CA HIS A 173 25.39 -13.23 -15.34
C HIS A 173 25.83 -14.68 -15.08
N PRO A 174 26.94 -14.94 -14.34
CA PRO A 174 27.42 -16.30 -14.05
C PRO A 174 26.38 -17.19 -13.36
N LEU A 175 25.54 -16.63 -12.50
CA LEU A 175 24.47 -17.36 -11.80
C LEU A 175 23.39 -17.93 -12.75
N THR A 176 23.37 -17.55 -14.03
CA THR A 176 22.48 -18.19 -15.02
C THR A 176 22.78 -19.65 -15.27
N THR A 177 23.97 -20.11 -14.95
CA THR A 177 24.37 -21.53 -15.05
C THR A 177 23.75 -22.41 -13.97
N LYS A 178 23.32 -21.80 -12.84
CA LYS A 178 22.63 -22.50 -11.77
C LYS A 178 21.14 -22.62 -12.07
N LYS A 179 20.53 -23.73 -11.68
CA LYS A 179 19.07 -23.93 -11.77
C LYS A 179 18.33 -23.23 -10.64
N GLU A 180 18.92 -23.23 -9.45
CA GLU A 180 18.41 -22.64 -8.22
C GLU A 180 19.53 -21.88 -7.52
N ILE A 181 19.16 -20.86 -6.75
CA ILE A 181 20.09 -19.96 -6.06
C ILE A 181 20.05 -20.25 -4.56
N GLU A 182 21.21 -20.47 -3.98
CA GLU A 182 21.38 -20.50 -2.54
C GLU A 182 21.65 -19.09 -2.00
N GLN A 183 21.31 -18.82 -0.73
CA GLN A 183 21.56 -17.52 -0.14
C GLN A 183 23.04 -17.12 -0.18
N ALA A 184 23.95 -18.08 -0.01
CA ALA A 184 25.40 -17.85 -0.09
C ALA A 184 25.88 -17.38 -1.48
N ASP A 185 25.11 -17.64 -2.53
CA ASP A 185 25.43 -17.16 -3.88
C ASP A 185 25.31 -15.64 -4.02
N LEU A 186 24.61 -15.00 -3.07
CA LEU A 186 24.40 -13.55 -3.06
C LEU A 186 25.46 -12.79 -2.26
N ASP A 187 26.34 -13.47 -1.52
CA ASP A 187 27.27 -12.85 -0.56
C ASP A 187 28.22 -11.81 -1.17
N ASN A 188 28.57 -11.97 -2.45
CA ASN A 188 29.46 -11.05 -3.16
C ASN A 188 28.78 -10.29 -4.32
N GLU A 189 27.47 -10.38 -4.43
CA GLU A 189 26.72 -9.79 -5.52
C GLU A 189 26.24 -8.37 -5.18
N ASN A 190 26.15 -7.54 -6.20
CA ASN A 190 25.53 -6.21 -6.07
C ASN A 190 24.02 -6.36 -6.16
N VAL A 191 23.34 -6.46 -5.03
CA VAL A 191 21.89 -6.63 -4.97
C VAL A 191 21.18 -5.29 -4.89
N LEU A 192 20.47 -4.95 -5.94
CA LEU A 192 19.64 -3.75 -6.03
C LEU A 192 18.32 -3.99 -5.28
N MET A 193 17.90 -3.02 -4.46
CA MET A 193 16.72 -3.16 -3.61
C MET A 193 15.77 -1.98 -3.78
N MET A 194 14.50 -2.20 -3.46
CA MET A 194 13.51 -1.12 -3.34
C MET A 194 13.94 -0.12 -2.27
N GLY A 195 13.58 1.15 -2.46
CA GLY A 195 13.82 2.21 -1.48
C GLY A 195 13.03 2.02 -0.17
N GLU A 196 13.33 2.85 0.82
CA GLU A 196 12.63 2.87 2.09
C GLU A 196 11.13 3.15 1.92
N GLY A 197 10.30 2.61 2.83
CA GLY A 197 8.85 2.75 2.80
C GLY A 197 8.12 1.66 1.99
N HIS A 198 8.83 0.87 1.20
CA HIS A 198 8.26 -0.30 0.55
C HIS A 198 8.35 -1.53 1.47
N CYS A 199 7.21 -2.06 1.92
CA CYS A 199 7.19 -3.25 2.78
C CYS A 199 7.88 -4.48 2.14
N PHE A 200 7.93 -4.53 0.82
CA PHE A 200 8.65 -5.58 0.09
C PHE A 200 10.15 -5.58 0.38
N ARG A 201 10.76 -4.39 0.53
CA ARG A 201 12.17 -4.28 0.95
C ARG A 201 12.40 -4.97 2.29
N ASP A 202 11.56 -4.67 3.27
CA ASP A 202 11.69 -5.23 4.62
C ASP A 202 11.51 -6.75 4.59
N GLN A 203 10.58 -7.26 3.78
CA GLN A 203 10.36 -8.69 3.57
C GLN A 203 11.56 -9.39 2.94
N VAL A 204 12.23 -8.76 1.97
CA VAL A 204 13.45 -9.31 1.36
C VAL A 204 14.59 -9.36 2.38
N ILE A 205 14.77 -8.30 3.18
CA ILE A 205 15.79 -8.24 4.23
C ILE A 205 15.54 -9.31 5.31
N GLU A 206 14.28 -9.51 5.71
CA GLU A 206 13.90 -10.51 6.70
C GLU A 206 14.14 -11.93 6.18
N ALA A 207 13.77 -12.18 4.94
CA ALA A 207 13.91 -13.49 4.30
C ALA A 207 15.37 -13.86 3.95
N LEU A 208 16.18 -12.85 3.65
CA LEU A 208 17.58 -12.98 3.20
C LEU A 208 18.51 -12.06 4.03
N PRO A 209 18.70 -12.33 5.33
CA PRO A 209 19.37 -11.41 6.25
C PRO A 209 20.83 -11.10 5.92
N ASN A 210 21.49 -11.91 5.10
CA ASN A 210 22.88 -11.70 4.68
C ASN A 210 23.01 -10.76 3.46
N ILE A 211 21.92 -10.43 2.78
CA ILE A 211 21.93 -9.62 1.56
C ILE A 211 22.46 -8.18 1.78
N ASN A 212 22.46 -7.70 3.02
CA ASN A 212 22.92 -6.36 3.41
C ASN A 212 24.32 -6.34 4.05
N ARG A 213 25.00 -7.48 4.18
CA ARG A 213 26.30 -7.57 4.90
C ARG A 213 27.52 -7.20 4.07
N ASN A 214 27.34 -6.86 2.80
CA ASN A 214 28.47 -6.53 1.95
C ASN A 214 29.01 -5.11 2.24
N ASP A 215 29.94 -5.02 3.19
CA ASP A 215 30.91 -3.91 3.35
C ASP A 215 31.99 -3.93 2.26
N SER A 216 31.70 -4.48 1.10
CA SER A 216 32.62 -4.57 -0.02
C SER A 216 33.00 -3.16 -0.52
N PRO A 217 34.31 -2.81 -0.57
CA PRO A 217 34.76 -1.50 -1.06
C PRO A 217 34.38 -1.21 -2.51
N GLN A 218 33.97 -2.22 -3.27
CA GLN A 218 33.49 -2.11 -4.65
C GLN A 218 31.99 -1.80 -4.74
N ALA A 219 31.25 -1.80 -3.65
CA ALA A 219 29.87 -1.34 -3.58
C ALA A 219 29.77 0.21 -3.65
N SER A 220 30.57 0.84 -4.51
CA SER A 220 30.67 2.29 -4.66
C SER A 220 29.48 2.93 -5.38
N ILE A 221 28.50 2.13 -5.82
CA ILE A 221 27.22 2.62 -6.31
C ILE A 221 26.10 1.94 -5.51
N ARG A 222 26.05 2.21 -4.21
CA ARG A 222 24.80 2.03 -3.46
C ARG A 222 23.84 3.10 -3.94
N THR A 223 23.33 2.94 -5.14
CA THR A 223 22.21 3.74 -5.61
C THR A 223 20.94 3.15 -5.01
N MET A 224 20.80 3.30 -3.68
CA MET A 224 19.49 3.22 -3.07
C MET A 224 18.73 4.42 -3.59
N THR A 225 18.07 4.26 -4.71
CA THR A 225 17.19 5.28 -5.25
C THR A 225 15.92 5.24 -4.42
N GLU A 226 15.82 6.10 -3.42
CA GLU A 226 14.56 6.29 -2.68
C GLU A 226 13.43 6.51 -3.68
N GLY A 227 12.39 5.67 -3.59
CA GLY A 227 11.24 5.74 -4.47
C GLY A 227 11.39 5.05 -5.81
N SER A 228 12.42 4.24 -6.04
CA SER A 228 12.52 3.46 -7.28
C SER A 228 11.39 2.42 -7.38
N SER A 229 10.80 2.32 -8.56
CA SER A 229 9.82 1.29 -8.88
C SER A 229 10.50 -0.04 -9.21
N ILE A 230 9.76 -1.15 -9.16
CA ILE A 230 10.23 -2.45 -9.66
C ILE A 230 10.72 -2.33 -11.12
N GLU A 231 10.03 -1.58 -11.96
CA GLU A 231 10.43 -1.36 -13.35
C GLU A 231 11.82 -0.72 -13.46
N THR A 232 12.12 0.28 -12.60
CA THR A 232 13.46 0.88 -12.55
C THR A 232 14.51 -0.16 -12.19
N LEU A 233 14.26 -1.01 -11.18
CA LEU A 233 15.18 -2.09 -10.82
C LEU A 233 15.39 -3.07 -11.99
N CYS A 234 14.33 -3.45 -12.70
CA CYS A 234 14.43 -4.33 -13.87
C CYS A 234 15.32 -3.73 -14.97
N HIS A 235 15.19 -2.43 -15.24
CA HIS A 235 16.05 -1.74 -16.21
C HIS A 235 17.51 -1.66 -15.76
N MET A 236 17.75 -1.42 -14.48
CA MET A 236 19.11 -1.41 -13.91
C MET A 236 19.76 -2.78 -14.01
N VAL A 237 19.01 -3.86 -13.69
CA VAL A 237 19.49 -5.25 -13.87
C VAL A 237 19.79 -5.54 -15.34
N ALA A 238 18.91 -5.18 -16.26
CA ALA A 238 19.11 -5.37 -17.69
C ALA A 238 20.35 -4.63 -18.23
N SER A 239 20.72 -3.52 -17.59
CA SER A 239 21.93 -2.74 -17.90
C SER A 239 23.20 -3.27 -17.24
N GLY A 240 23.11 -4.39 -16.49
CA GLY A 240 24.27 -5.02 -15.83
C GLY A 240 24.74 -4.30 -14.58
N LEU A 241 23.93 -3.44 -13.97
CA LEU A 241 24.30 -2.70 -12.75
C LEU A 241 24.24 -3.56 -11.49
N GLY A 242 23.62 -4.73 -11.55
CA GLY A 242 23.49 -5.66 -10.44
C GLY A 242 22.42 -6.69 -10.70
N ILE A 243 21.98 -7.33 -9.64
CA ILE A 243 20.89 -8.32 -9.61
C ILE A 243 19.82 -7.83 -8.64
N THR A 244 18.61 -8.39 -8.67
CA THR A 244 17.56 -8.01 -7.72
C THR A 244 16.65 -9.18 -7.36
N VAL A 245 16.09 -9.14 -6.17
CA VAL A 245 15.03 -10.06 -5.72
C VAL A 245 13.69 -9.40 -5.99
N LEU A 246 12.78 -10.14 -6.62
CA LEU A 246 11.44 -9.65 -6.96
C LEU A 246 10.37 -10.69 -6.62
N PRO A 247 9.11 -10.25 -6.45
CA PRO A 247 7.97 -11.16 -6.52
C PRO A 247 7.92 -11.84 -7.89
N GLU A 248 7.58 -13.11 -7.92
CA GLU A 248 7.66 -13.92 -9.14
C GLU A 248 6.80 -13.37 -10.28
N SER A 249 5.58 -12.85 -9.97
CA SER A 249 4.72 -12.23 -10.98
C SER A 249 5.38 -11.02 -11.66
N ALA A 250 6.10 -10.21 -10.89
CA ALA A 250 6.83 -9.05 -11.41
C ALA A 250 8.02 -9.47 -12.27
N ALA A 251 8.77 -10.47 -11.82
CA ALA A 251 9.95 -10.98 -12.54
C ALA A 251 9.57 -11.64 -13.86
N ILE A 252 8.48 -12.43 -13.91
CA ILE A 252 7.96 -13.03 -15.13
C ILE A 252 7.62 -11.96 -16.16
N GLY A 253 6.84 -10.95 -15.76
CA GLY A 253 6.49 -9.84 -16.64
C GLY A 253 7.72 -9.05 -17.13
N ALA A 254 8.75 -8.86 -16.28
CA ALA A 254 9.99 -8.21 -16.68
C ALA A 254 10.76 -9.02 -17.73
N ARG A 255 10.90 -10.33 -17.55
CA ARG A 255 11.57 -11.23 -18.49
C ARG A 255 10.84 -11.31 -19.83
N GLU A 256 9.51 -11.34 -19.83
CA GLU A 256 8.71 -11.36 -21.07
C GLU A 256 8.90 -10.07 -21.89
N ARG A 257 9.05 -8.93 -21.22
CA ARG A 257 9.29 -7.63 -21.89
C ARG A 257 10.75 -7.41 -22.28
N ASN A 258 11.70 -8.10 -21.66
CA ASN A 258 13.12 -7.91 -21.92
C ASN A 258 13.90 -9.24 -21.92
N SER A 259 14.26 -9.68 -23.10
CA SER A 259 14.99 -10.94 -23.32
C SER A 259 16.44 -10.95 -22.76
N ALA A 260 16.96 -9.81 -22.31
CA ALA A 260 18.27 -9.72 -21.64
C ALA A 260 18.20 -10.15 -20.16
N LEU A 261 17.02 -10.45 -19.64
CA LEU A 261 16.78 -10.85 -18.26
C LEU A 261 16.52 -12.35 -18.14
N GLU A 262 16.98 -12.91 -17.04
CA GLU A 262 16.71 -14.30 -16.62
C GLU A 262 16.23 -14.34 -15.17
N ILE A 263 15.43 -15.38 -14.87
CA ILE A 263 14.88 -15.61 -13.54
C ILE A 263 15.49 -16.91 -12.98
N ARG A 264 15.80 -16.89 -11.69
CA ARG A 264 16.22 -18.08 -10.94
C ARG A 264 15.43 -18.18 -9.65
N PRO A 265 14.82 -19.32 -9.35
CA PRO A 265 14.21 -19.59 -8.06
C PRO A 265 15.27 -19.78 -6.98
N PHE A 266 14.89 -19.61 -5.73
CA PHE A 266 15.72 -19.96 -4.59
C PHE A 266 15.64 -21.47 -4.31
N ALA A 267 16.75 -22.05 -3.84
CA ALA A 267 16.83 -23.44 -3.46
C ALA A 267 16.04 -23.71 -2.15
N GLY A 268 15.45 -24.88 -2.05
CA GLY A 268 14.72 -25.33 -0.86
C GLY A 268 13.40 -24.57 -0.66
N LEU A 269 13.17 -24.08 0.56
CA LEU A 269 11.99 -23.27 0.86
C LEU A 269 12.19 -21.84 0.33
N SER A 270 11.60 -21.56 -0.83
CA SER A 270 11.69 -20.22 -1.42
C SER A 270 11.08 -19.18 -0.49
N PRO A 271 11.77 -18.03 -0.29
CA PRO A 271 11.17 -16.88 0.37
C PRO A 271 9.86 -16.49 -0.34
N SER A 272 8.86 -16.08 0.42
CA SER A 272 7.55 -15.76 -0.14
C SER A 272 6.86 -14.67 0.68
N ARG A 273 5.78 -14.14 0.13
CA ARG A 273 4.85 -13.26 0.84
C ARG A 273 3.43 -13.73 0.66
N THR A 274 2.57 -13.43 1.62
CA THR A 274 1.13 -13.62 1.47
C THR A 274 0.49 -12.28 1.08
N THR A 275 -0.19 -12.27 -0.06
CA THR A 275 -1.03 -11.14 -0.49
C THR A 275 -2.41 -11.26 0.14
N ALA A 276 -2.95 -10.16 0.62
CA ALA A 276 -4.23 -10.12 1.31
C ALA A 276 -5.10 -8.92 0.89
N LEU A 277 -6.42 -9.09 1.00
CA LEU A 277 -7.39 -8.00 1.03
C LEU A 277 -7.53 -7.49 2.44
N ALA A 278 -7.69 -6.17 2.59
CA ALA A 278 -8.05 -5.58 3.86
C ALA A 278 -9.12 -4.50 3.66
N TRP A 279 -10.11 -4.46 4.57
CA TRP A 279 -11.19 -3.49 4.57
C TRP A 279 -11.71 -3.26 6.00
N ARG A 280 -12.41 -2.15 6.22
CA ARG A 280 -12.98 -1.84 7.53
C ARG A 280 -14.06 -2.85 7.93
N THR A 281 -14.12 -3.24 9.21
CA THR A 281 -15.20 -4.08 9.75
C THR A 281 -16.57 -3.42 9.55
N SER A 282 -16.64 -2.08 9.57
CA SER A 282 -17.83 -1.28 9.34
C SER A 282 -18.20 -1.11 7.86
N PHE A 283 -17.39 -1.60 6.91
CA PHE A 283 -17.66 -1.44 5.48
C PHE A 283 -18.90 -2.23 5.05
N PRO A 284 -19.99 -1.56 4.59
CA PRO A 284 -21.30 -2.20 4.46
C PRO A 284 -21.47 -3.00 3.17
N ARG A 285 -20.53 -2.91 2.21
CA ARG A 285 -20.67 -3.48 0.87
C ARG A 285 -19.95 -4.83 0.74
N HIS A 286 -20.33 -5.80 1.58
CA HIS A 286 -19.68 -7.13 1.59
C HIS A 286 -19.76 -7.85 0.23
N LYS A 287 -20.87 -7.69 -0.52
CA LYS A 287 -20.99 -8.25 -1.87
C LYS A 287 -19.96 -7.69 -2.86
N ALA A 288 -19.55 -6.43 -2.71
CA ALA A 288 -18.50 -5.84 -3.55
C ALA A 288 -17.13 -6.44 -3.20
N VAL A 289 -16.84 -6.65 -1.92
CA VAL A 289 -15.61 -7.32 -1.46
C VAL A 289 -15.58 -8.77 -1.95
N ASP A 290 -16.70 -9.51 -1.83
CA ASP A 290 -16.79 -10.91 -2.29
C ASP A 290 -16.62 -11.01 -3.82
N ALA A 291 -17.21 -10.09 -4.58
CA ALA A 291 -17.04 -10.04 -6.03
C ALA A 291 -15.57 -9.76 -6.42
N LEU A 292 -14.94 -8.79 -5.75
CA LEU A 292 -13.52 -8.49 -5.95
C LEU A 292 -12.64 -9.70 -5.61
N ARG A 293 -12.84 -10.31 -4.44
CA ARG A 293 -12.13 -11.51 -4.02
C ARG A 293 -12.27 -12.65 -5.02
N THR A 294 -13.51 -12.91 -5.45
CA THR A 294 -13.81 -13.98 -6.42
C THR A 294 -13.10 -13.72 -7.75
N ALA A 295 -13.09 -12.47 -8.23
CA ALA A 295 -12.41 -12.10 -9.46
C ALA A 295 -10.89 -12.30 -9.34
N ILE A 296 -10.29 -11.92 -8.21
CA ILE A 296 -8.86 -12.13 -7.95
C ILE A 296 -8.53 -13.63 -7.90
N LEU A 297 -9.28 -14.41 -7.12
CA LEU A 297 -9.02 -15.85 -6.98
C LEU A 297 -9.33 -16.66 -8.24
N SER A 298 -10.19 -16.17 -9.13
CA SER A 298 -10.46 -16.80 -10.42
C SER A 298 -9.40 -16.45 -11.49
N SER A 299 -8.62 -15.38 -11.27
CA SER A 299 -7.55 -15.00 -12.20
C SER A 299 -6.38 -15.97 -12.10
N THR A 300 -5.70 -16.19 -13.22
CA THR A 300 -4.46 -16.98 -13.27
C THR A 300 -3.28 -16.03 -13.11
N LEU A 301 -2.64 -16.08 -11.94
CA LEU A 301 -1.41 -15.38 -11.68
C LEU A 301 -0.27 -16.38 -11.68
N ASN A 302 0.69 -16.21 -12.58
CA ASN A 302 1.89 -17.05 -12.61
C ASN A 302 2.70 -16.81 -11.34
N GLY A 303 3.25 -17.91 -10.77
CA GLY A 303 4.09 -17.84 -9.57
C GLY A 303 3.32 -17.67 -8.24
N THR A 304 2.01 -17.92 -8.22
CA THR A 304 1.19 -17.82 -7.01
C THR A 304 0.52 -19.14 -6.66
N THR A 305 0.40 -19.40 -5.36
CA THR A 305 -0.34 -20.54 -4.81
C THR A 305 -1.53 -19.98 -4.01
N LYS A 306 -2.74 -20.42 -4.30
CA LYS A 306 -3.95 -19.95 -3.58
C LYS A 306 -3.90 -20.41 -2.14
N SER A 307 -4.12 -19.49 -1.21
CA SER A 307 -4.21 -19.73 0.23
C SER A 307 -5.56 -20.35 0.61
#